data_f9d1c15ac06aa8b202a3cd0b294a91d0
#
_entry.id   f9d1c15ac06aa8b202a3cd0b294a91d0
#
_cell.length_a   1.000
_cell.length_b   1.000
_cell.length_c   1.000
_cell.angle_alpha   90.00
_cell.angle_beta   90.00
_cell.angle_gamma   90.00
#
_symmetry.space_group_name_H-M   'P 1'
#
loop_
_entity.id
_entity.type
_entity.pdbx_description
1 polymer ?
#
loop_
_entity_poly.entity_id
_entity_poly.type
_entity_poly.pdbx_seq_one_letter_code
_entity_poly.pdbx_strand_id
1 'polypeptide(L)'
;EMSASLVGSEMCIRDRFISRALELLEDIGDVSDPMPMSIEMKGRRGRIMSFDAYAYDEADGALVMIASDFVNEIDNIPTLTNTRIDELFLHMRNFIEESVDGDISAYCDDSDQAINVAKEIKTKVGKSMLATEISRFKFIILSNAILSKQVKNVSREEFLERPVELNVWTIERFHQTYASNSSEIIEIATKDFDCDGIQYLKADIGEDANYDAYLGIVPGEFLAKIYCKYGSKLLQGNIRAFLSVRGKVNKGIRETIIKHPGNFFTYNNGIAVVARSIGFSDDGTKIVYLKDPQIINGGQTTASLALSLIHISEPTRLALIS
;
A
#
# COMPACT_ATOMS: atom_id res chain seq x y z
N GLU A 1 14.15 -39.83 0.04
CA GLU A 1 15.08 -38.67 0.06
C GLU A 1 14.79 -37.63 -1.04
N MET A 2 14.18 -37.98 -2.19
CA MET A 2 13.78 -37.02 -3.24
C MET A 2 12.52 -36.18 -2.89
N SER A 3 11.66 -36.67 -2.02
CA SER A 3 10.40 -35.99 -1.62
C SER A 3 10.63 -34.72 -0.77
N ALA A 4 11.57 -34.74 0.16
CA ALA A 4 11.84 -33.60 1.06
C ALA A 4 12.49 -32.39 0.36
N SER A 5 13.29 -32.61 -0.68
CA SER A 5 13.96 -31.55 -1.45
C SER A 5 12.98 -30.79 -2.35
N LEU A 6 11.98 -31.48 -2.90
CA LEU A 6 10.94 -30.85 -3.73
C LEU A 6 9.99 -29.97 -2.91
N VAL A 7 9.56 -30.45 -1.76
CA VAL A 7 8.70 -29.67 -0.84
C VAL A 7 9.39 -28.38 -0.36
N GLY A 8 10.68 -28.44 -0.05
CA GLY A 8 11.45 -27.25 0.35
C GLY A 8 11.61 -26.22 -0.78
N SER A 9 11.71 -26.65 -2.05
CA SER A 9 11.81 -25.75 -3.20
C SER A 9 10.47 -25.09 -3.54
N GLU A 10 9.37 -25.80 -3.40
CA GLU A 10 8.01 -25.26 -3.63
C GLU A 10 7.61 -24.23 -2.59
N MET A 11 7.91 -24.48 -1.32
CA MET A 11 7.71 -23.50 -0.24
C MET A 11 8.52 -22.22 -0.51
N CYS A 12 9.76 -22.33 -0.95
CA CYS A 12 10.59 -21.17 -1.27
C CYS A 12 10.02 -20.34 -2.45
N ILE A 13 9.41 -20.98 -3.47
CA ILE A 13 8.81 -20.28 -4.62
C ILE A 13 7.52 -19.58 -4.20
N ARG A 14 6.66 -20.24 -3.44
CA ARG A 14 5.43 -19.65 -2.89
C ARG A 14 5.75 -18.45 -2.00
N ASP A 15 6.71 -18.57 -1.10
CA ASP A 15 7.11 -17.49 -0.18
C ASP A 15 7.63 -16.27 -0.95
N ARG A 16 8.41 -16.48 -2.02
CA ARG A 16 8.85 -15.40 -2.90
C ARG A 16 7.70 -14.74 -3.65
N PHE A 17 6.71 -15.52 -4.10
CA PHE A 17 5.51 -14.98 -4.72
C PHE A 17 4.75 -14.10 -3.74
N ILE A 18 4.50 -14.59 -2.52
CA ILE A 18 3.82 -13.84 -1.47
C ILE A 18 4.59 -12.55 -1.16
N SER A 19 5.89 -12.64 -0.90
CA SER A 19 6.71 -11.45 -0.58
C SER A 19 6.62 -10.39 -1.68
N ARG A 20 6.75 -10.81 -2.96
CA ARG A 20 6.65 -9.89 -4.10
C ARG A 20 5.26 -9.28 -4.27
N ALA A 21 4.21 -10.07 -4.02
CA ALA A 21 2.84 -9.58 -4.06
C ALA A 21 2.56 -8.58 -2.93
N LEU A 22 3.05 -8.84 -1.72
CA LEU A 22 2.91 -7.93 -0.59
C LEU A 22 3.65 -6.60 -0.84
N GLU A 23 4.89 -6.65 -1.34
CA GLU A 23 5.64 -5.45 -1.76
C GLU A 23 4.83 -4.62 -2.76
N LEU A 24 4.24 -5.25 -3.78
CA LEU A 24 3.44 -4.54 -4.77
C LEU A 24 2.18 -3.92 -4.16
N LEU A 25 1.45 -4.67 -3.30
CA LEU A 25 0.26 -4.15 -2.62
C LEU A 25 0.59 -2.95 -1.73
N GLU A 26 1.75 -2.97 -1.10
CA GLU A 26 2.26 -1.88 -0.30
C GLU A 26 2.66 -0.68 -1.18
N ASP A 27 3.38 -0.93 -2.28
CA ASP A 27 3.79 0.09 -3.26
C ASP A 27 2.61 0.87 -3.85
N ILE A 28 1.50 0.19 -4.12
CA ILE A 28 0.28 0.83 -4.65
C ILE A 28 -0.65 1.39 -3.55
N GLY A 29 -0.28 1.22 -2.28
CA GLY A 29 -1.05 1.70 -1.13
C GLY A 29 -2.35 0.93 -0.86
N ASP A 30 -2.46 -0.29 -1.36
CA ASP A 30 -3.64 -1.14 -1.11
C ASP A 30 -3.58 -1.80 0.28
N VAL A 31 -2.39 -2.02 0.82
CA VAL A 31 -2.12 -2.51 2.17
C VAL A 31 -1.00 -1.70 2.80
N SER A 32 -1.08 -1.42 4.09
CA SER A 32 -0.03 -0.74 4.86
C SER A 32 0.62 -1.72 5.82
N ASP A 33 1.96 -1.82 5.77
CA ASP A 33 2.79 -2.61 6.68
C ASP A 33 2.28 -4.07 6.86
N PRO A 34 2.14 -4.85 5.78
CA PRO A 34 1.69 -6.24 5.88
C PRO A 34 2.74 -7.09 6.58
N MET A 35 2.34 -7.83 7.60
CA MET A 35 3.17 -8.78 8.32
C MET A 35 3.04 -10.16 7.70
N PRO A 36 4.07 -10.64 6.96
CA PRO A 36 4.05 -11.97 6.38
C PRO A 36 4.15 -13.03 7.47
N MET A 37 3.28 -14.01 7.40
CA MET A 37 3.31 -15.22 8.24
C MET A 37 2.48 -16.31 7.61
N SER A 38 2.91 -17.55 7.71
CA SER A 38 2.17 -18.69 7.20
C SER A 38 1.50 -19.40 8.36
N ILE A 39 0.20 -19.21 8.50
CA ILE A 39 -0.63 -19.88 9.50
C ILE A 39 -1.54 -20.85 8.78
N GLU A 40 -1.48 -22.13 9.19
CA GLU A 40 -2.41 -23.16 8.78
C GLU A 40 -2.66 -24.10 9.95
N MET A 41 -3.90 -24.14 10.42
CA MET A 41 -4.29 -24.98 11.54
C MET A 41 -5.73 -25.45 11.43
N LYS A 42 -6.06 -26.51 12.19
CA LYS A 42 -7.43 -27.02 12.32
C LYS A 42 -7.99 -26.63 13.68
N GLY A 43 -9.02 -25.83 13.66
CA GLY A 43 -9.71 -25.39 14.85
C GLY A 43 -10.89 -26.29 15.24
N ARG A 44 -11.82 -25.73 15.97
CA ARG A 44 -13.00 -26.41 16.50
C ARG A 44 -13.79 -27.13 15.40
N ARG A 45 -14.13 -28.38 15.61
CA ARG A 45 -14.86 -29.28 14.67
C ARG A 45 -14.13 -29.48 13.32
N GLY A 46 -12.80 -29.36 13.29
CA GLY A 46 -12.00 -29.56 12.09
C GLY A 46 -12.07 -28.40 11.08
N ARG A 47 -12.58 -27.22 11.45
CA ARG A 47 -12.59 -26.02 10.60
C ARG A 47 -11.15 -25.60 10.30
N ILE A 48 -10.82 -25.44 9.03
CA ILE A 48 -9.50 -24.98 8.62
C ILE A 48 -9.41 -23.47 8.84
N MET A 49 -8.30 -23.04 9.38
CA MET A 49 -7.93 -21.64 9.58
C MET A 49 -6.57 -21.42 8.91
N SER A 50 -6.50 -20.58 7.90
CA SER A 50 -5.24 -20.30 7.22
C SER A 50 -5.19 -18.89 6.63
N PHE A 51 -4.00 -18.29 6.67
CA PHE A 51 -3.65 -17.02 6.01
C PHE A 51 -2.13 -16.89 5.90
N ASP A 52 -1.66 -16.01 5.02
CA ASP A 52 -0.25 -15.84 4.69
C ASP A 52 0.32 -14.47 5.11
N ALA A 53 -0.54 -13.50 5.37
CA ALA A 53 -0.17 -12.22 5.97
C ALA A 53 -1.39 -11.54 6.59
N TYR A 54 -1.13 -10.60 7.49
CA TYR A 54 -2.15 -9.69 8.00
C TYR A 54 -1.60 -8.28 8.14
N ALA A 55 -2.49 -7.30 8.18
CA ALA A 55 -2.15 -5.92 8.47
C ALA A 55 -3.28 -5.26 9.24
N TYR A 56 -2.96 -4.19 9.95
CA TYR A 56 -3.93 -3.33 10.59
C TYR A 56 -3.78 -1.91 10.08
N ASP A 57 -4.80 -1.41 9.41
CA ASP A 57 -4.84 -0.03 8.94
C ASP A 57 -5.51 0.85 9.99
N GLU A 58 -4.70 1.53 10.81
CA GLU A 58 -5.17 2.41 11.88
C GLU A 58 -5.99 3.60 11.36
N ALA A 59 -5.73 4.07 10.14
CA ALA A 59 -6.42 5.24 9.59
C ALA A 59 -7.85 4.93 9.16
N ASP A 60 -8.05 3.75 8.56
CA ASP A 60 -9.35 3.27 8.10
C ASP A 60 -10.04 2.35 9.11
N GLY A 61 -9.32 1.94 10.18
CA GLY A 61 -9.78 0.93 11.12
C GLY A 61 -10.00 -0.42 10.45
N ALA A 62 -9.23 -0.76 9.44
CA ALA A 62 -9.41 -2.01 8.69
C ALA A 62 -8.46 -3.09 9.19
N LEU A 63 -8.99 -4.27 9.53
CA LEU A 63 -8.20 -5.48 9.64
C LEU A 63 -8.09 -6.12 8.27
N VAL A 64 -6.87 -6.25 7.76
CA VAL A 64 -6.55 -6.86 6.47
C VAL A 64 -6.05 -8.28 6.71
N MET A 65 -6.66 -9.26 6.07
CA MET A 65 -6.19 -10.66 6.07
C MET A 65 -5.87 -11.07 4.64
N ILE A 66 -4.75 -11.74 4.44
CA ILE A 66 -4.22 -12.08 3.12
C ILE A 66 -3.96 -13.58 3.04
N ALA A 67 -4.53 -14.25 2.06
CA ALA A 67 -4.26 -15.65 1.76
C ALA A 67 -3.76 -15.81 0.32
N SER A 68 -2.95 -16.83 0.07
CA SER A 68 -2.45 -17.13 -1.27
C SER A 68 -3.01 -18.45 -1.82
N ASP A 69 -3.27 -18.44 -3.11
CA ASP A 69 -3.54 -19.62 -3.93
C ASP A 69 -2.44 -19.72 -4.99
N PHE A 70 -1.33 -20.34 -4.61
CA PHE A 70 -0.19 -20.51 -5.50
C PHE A 70 -0.13 -21.93 -6.01
N VAL A 71 -0.16 -22.10 -7.34
CA VAL A 71 -0.06 -23.39 -8.02
C VAL A 71 1.28 -23.45 -8.75
N ASN A 72 2.07 -24.47 -8.43
CA ASN A 72 3.39 -24.68 -9.08
C ASN A 72 3.24 -25.53 -10.34
N GLU A 73 2.52 -25.01 -11.35
CA GLU A 73 2.43 -25.59 -12.67
C GLU A 73 3.21 -24.75 -13.68
N ILE A 74 4.10 -25.38 -14.44
CA ILE A 74 4.96 -24.69 -15.42
C ILE A 74 4.31 -24.64 -16.80
N ASP A 75 3.54 -25.67 -17.16
CA ASP A 75 3.04 -25.87 -18.52
C ASP A 75 1.68 -25.22 -18.80
N ASN A 76 0.89 -24.92 -17.75
CA ASN A 76 -0.42 -24.31 -17.89
C ASN A 76 -0.65 -23.23 -16.84
N ILE A 77 -1.26 -22.13 -17.24
CA ILE A 77 -1.72 -21.11 -16.28
C ILE A 77 -2.97 -21.65 -15.59
N PRO A 78 -2.95 -21.83 -14.25
CA PRO A 78 -4.09 -22.35 -13.51
C PRO A 78 -5.28 -21.38 -13.53
N THR A 79 -6.46 -21.90 -13.21
CA THR A 79 -7.69 -21.10 -13.14
C THR A 79 -8.21 -21.03 -11.71
N LEU A 80 -8.37 -19.82 -11.18
CA LEU A 80 -8.96 -19.56 -9.88
C LEU A 80 -10.49 -19.60 -10.00
N THR A 81 -11.12 -20.48 -9.23
CA THR A 81 -12.58 -20.69 -9.23
C THR A 81 -13.26 -19.99 -8.05
N ASN A 82 -14.58 -19.74 -8.15
CA ASN A 82 -15.38 -19.23 -7.02
C ASN A 82 -15.25 -20.11 -5.78
N THR A 83 -15.34 -21.44 -5.95
CA THR A 83 -15.24 -22.39 -4.83
C THR A 83 -13.92 -22.20 -4.07
N ARG A 84 -12.82 -22.00 -4.78
CA ARG A 84 -11.51 -21.80 -4.16
C ARG A 84 -11.41 -20.45 -3.46
N ILE A 85 -11.99 -19.40 -4.06
CA ILE A 85 -12.08 -18.06 -3.45
C ILE A 85 -12.87 -18.13 -2.14
N ASP A 86 -14.06 -18.76 -2.18
CA ASP A 86 -14.93 -18.90 -1.01
C ASP A 86 -14.27 -19.74 0.11
N GLU A 87 -13.52 -20.78 -0.27
CA GLU A 87 -12.77 -21.62 0.68
C GLU A 87 -11.68 -20.81 1.41
N LEU A 88 -10.84 -20.07 0.68
CA LEU A 88 -9.78 -19.25 1.28
C LEU A 88 -10.38 -18.13 2.15
N PHE A 89 -11.44 -17.51 1.70
CA PHE A 89 -12.17 -16.51 2.46
C PHE A 89 -12.71 -17.09 3.77
N LEU A 90 -13.32 -18.29 3.69
CA LEU A 90 -13.82 -19.00 4.88
C LEU A 90 -12.70 -19.33 5.87
N HIS A 91 -11.51 -19.72 5.39
CA HIS A 91 -10.37 -20.03 6.26
C HIS A 91 -9.90 -18.80 7.05
N MET A 92 -9.80 -17.65 6.41
CA MET A 92 -9.45 -16.38 7.08
C MET A 92 -10.52 -15.96 8.09
N ARG A 93 -11.79 -16.06 7.73
CA ARG A 93 -12.92 -15.80 8.65
C ARG A 93 -12.91 -16.70 9.86
N ASN A 94 -12.67 -17.99 9.67
CA ASN A 94 -12.61 -18.97 10.76
C ASN A 94 -11.55 -18.58 11.79
N PHE A 95 -10.38 -18.08 11.34
CA PHE A 95 -9.34 -17.64 12.26
C PHE A 95 -9.79 -16.42 13.09
N ILE A 96 -10.42 -15.43 12.46
CA ILE A 96 -10.94 -14.25 13.18
C ILE A 96 -12.03 -14.66 14.17
N GLU A 97 -13.00 -15.49 13.76
CA GLU A 97 -14.07 -15.98 14.65
C GLU A 97 -13.50 -16.72 15.86
N GLU A 98 -12.55 -17.64 15.64
CA GLU A 98 -11.93 -18.38 16.73
C GLU A 98 -11.05 -17.49 17.62
N SER A 99 -10.44 -16.44 17.06
CA SER A 99 -9.69 -15.44 17.84
C SER A 99 -10.59 -14.62 18.76
N VAL A 100 -11.80 -14.26 18.30
CA VAL A 100 -12.74 -13.41 19.07
C VAL A 100 -13.52 -14.23 20.09
N ASP A 101 -14.13 -15.33 19.65
CA ASP A 101 -15.11 -16.10 20.42
C ASP A 101 -14.55 -17.39 21.03
N GLY A 102 -13.39 -17.85 20.55
CA GLY A 102 -12.75 -19.09 20.96
C GLY A 102 -11.44 -18.90 21.70
N ASP A 103 -10.57 -19.91 21.57
CA ASP A 103 -9.23 -19.94 22.14
C ASP A 103 -8.25 -20.62 21.17
N ILE A 104 -7.51 -19.80 20.42
CA ILE A 104 -6.50 -20.28 19.46
C ILE A 104 -5.40 -21.09 20.15
N SER A 105 -5.08 -20.82 21.42
CA SER A 105 -4.04 -21.55 22.15
C SER A 105 -4.37 -23.04 22.35
N ALA A 106 -5.63 -23.42 22.16
CA ALA A 106 -6.04 -24.83 22.21
C ALA A 106 -5.60 -25.65 20.97
N TYR A 107 -5.12 -25.00 19.91
CA TYR A 107 -4.83 -25.62 18.60
C TYR A 107 -3.38 -25.47 18.15
N CYS A 108 -2.53 -24.77 18.90
CA CYS A 108 -1.13 -24.52 18.58
C CYS A 108 -0.28 -24.47 19.86
N ASP A 109 1.05 -24.53 19.70
CA ASP A 109 1.99 -24.44 20.82
C ASP A 109 2.06 -23.01 21.38
N ASP A 110 2.35 -22.86 22.67
CA ASP A 110 2.38 -21.57 23.39
C ASP A 110 3.34 -20.53 22.78
N SER A 111 4.33 -20.96 22.00
CA SER A 111 5.29 -20.11 21.30
C SER A 111 4.84 -19.69 19.89
N ASP A 112 3.67 -20.14 19.43
CA ASP A 112 3.19 -19.89 18.08
C ASP A 112 2.80 -18.40 17.90
N GLN A 113 3.23 -17.82 16.78
CA GLN A 113 2.90 -16.44 16.42
C GLN A 113 1.38 -16.24 16.26
N ALA A 114 0.65 -17.29 15.89
CA ALA A 114 -0.81 -17.28 15.78
C ALA A 114 -1.51 -16.80 17.05
N ILE A 115 -0.98 -17.16 18.24
CA ILE A 115 -1.53 -16.73 19.53
C ILE A 115 -1.43 -15.21 19.70
N ASN A 116 -0.32 -14.62 19.30
CA ASN A 116 -0.12 -13.18 19.43
C ASN A 116 -1.07 -12.40 18.50
N VAL A 117 -1.20 -12.86 17.24
CA VAL A 117 -2.16 -12.30 16.29
C VAL A 117 -3.59 -12.45 16.78
N ALA A 118 -3.97 -13.63 17.30
CA ALA A 118 -5.31 -13.87 17.84
C ALA A 118 -5.62 -12.94 19.03
N LYS A 119 -4.67 -12.72 19.94
CA LYS A 119 -4.82 -11.78 21.05
C LYS A 119 -4.99 -10.33 20.56
N GLU A 120 -4.22 -9.92 19.55
CA GLU A 120 -4.34 -8.61 18.95
C GLU A 120 -5.72 -8.43 18.31
N ILE A 121 -6.15 -9.38 17.47
CA ILE A 121 -7.49 -9.38 16.86
C ILE A 121 -8.58 -9.30 17.92
N LYS A 122 -8.51 -10.14 18.96
CA LYS A 122 -9.48 -10.16 20.06
C LYS A 122 -9.59 -8.82 20.76
N THR A 123 -8.45 -8.14 20.96
CA THR A 123 -8.40 -6.83 21.61
C THR A 123 -9.01 -5.76 20.70
N LYS A 124 -8.62 -5.73 19.43
CA LYS A 124 -9.01 -4.69 18.47
C LYS A 124 -10.45 -4.84 17.95
N VAL A 125 -10.92 -6.07 17.73
CA VAL A 125 -12.30 -6.33 17.28
C VAL A 125 -13.29 -6.00 18.38
N GLY A 126 -12.95 -6.27 19.66
CA GLY A 126 -13.82 -5.98 20.81
C GLY A 126 -15.16 -6.71 20.74
N LYS A 127 -15.92 -6.66 21.83
CA LYS A 127 -17.27 -7.26 21.91
C LYS A 127 -18.39 -6.31 21.46
N SER A 128 -18.08 -5.04 21.18
CA SER A 128 -19.07 -4.01 20.82
C SER A 128 -18.49 -3.05 19.79
N MET A 129 -19.29 -2.61 18.82
CA MET A 129 -18.90 -1.59 17.84
C MET A 129 -18.45 -0.26 18.49
N LEU A 130 -18.90 0.04 19.70
CA LEU A 130 -18.51 1.25 20.44
C LEU A 130 -17.13 1.17 21.09
N ALA A 131 -16.59 -0.05 21.25
CA ALA A 131 -15.31 -0.31 21.91
C ALA A 131 -14.27 -0.96 20.96
N THR A 132 -14.48 -0.89 19.65
CA THR A 132 -13.63 -1.53 18.64
C THR A 132 -12.73 -0.50 17.95
N GLU A 133 -11.49 -0.90 17.67
CA GLU A 133 -10.58 -0.19 16.78
C GLU A 133 -10.79 -0.59 15.31
N ILE A 134 -11.47 -1.73 15.06
CA ILE A 134 -11.72 -2.27 13.73
C ILE A 134 -13.13 -1.88 13.29
N SER A 135 -13.23 -1.10 12.21
CA SER A 135 -14.47 -0.65 11.60
C SER A 135 -14.91 -1.51 10.41
N ARG A 136 -13.98 -2.22 9.76
CA ARG A 136 -14.22 -3.09 8.60
C ARG A 136 -13.19 -4.20 8.48
N PHE A 137 -13.52 -5.23 7.72
CA PHE A 137 -12.61 -6.30 7.33
C PHE A 137 -12.25 -6.20 5.85
N LYS A 138 -10.99 -6.36 5.52
CA LYS A 138 -10.50 -6.45 4.15
C LYS A 138 -9.79 -7.79 3.97
N PHE A 139 -10.31 -8.62 3.06
CA PHE A 139 -9.72 -9.91 2.72
C PHE A 139 -9.09 -9.81 1.34
N ILE A 140 -7.86 -10.27 1.20
CA ILE A 140 -7.12 -10.26 -0.06
C ILE A 140 -6.70 -11.68 -0.39
N ILE A 141 -6.98 -12.10 -1.61
CA ILE A 141 -6.54 -13.39 -2.13
C ILE A 141 -5.52 -13.12 -3.24
N LEU A 142 -4.31 -13.66 -3.07
CA LEU A 142 -3.21 -13.56 -4.03
C LEU A 142 -3.15 -14.86 -4.83
N SER A 143 -3.22 -14.81 -6.16
CA SER A 143 -3.12 -16.01 -6.98
C SER A 143 -2.28 -15.77 -8.24
N ASN A 144 -1.47 -16.78 -8.59
CA ASN A 144 -0.78 -16.82 -9.88
C ASN A 144 -1.65 -17.41 -11.02
N ALA A 145 -2.95 -17.61 -10.73
CA ALA A 145 -3.94 -18.10 -11.67
C ALA A 145 -4.65 -16.96 -12.42
N ILE A 146 -5.34 -17.29 -13.52
CA ILE A 146 -6.33 -16.42 -14.15
C ILE A 146 -7.70 -16.63 -13.52
N LEU A 147 -8.53 -15.59 -13.55
CA LEU A 147 -9.88 -15.68 -12.99
C LEU A 147 -10.80 -16.47 -13.91
N SER A 148 -11.58 -17.39 -13.35
CA SER A 148 -12.61 -18.09 -14.11
C SER A 148 -13.68 -17.11 -14.65
N LYS A 149 -14.12 -17.28 -15.89
CA LYS A 149 -15.17 -16.46 -16.52
C LYS A 149 -16.50 -16.48 -15.77
N GLN A 150 -16.70 -17.43 -14.88
CA GLN A 150 -17.92 -17.59 -14.07
C GLN A 150 -17.91 -16.80 -12.77
N VAL A 151 -16.77 -16.20 -12.40
CA VAL A 151 -16.66 -15.38 -11.18
C VAL A 151 -17.43 -14.08 -11.41
N LYS A 152 -18.60 -13.98 -10.79
CA LYS A 152 -19.38 -12.74 -10.73
C LYS A 152 -18.96 -11.94 -9.51
N ASN A 153 -19.15 -10.61 -9.55
CA ASN A 153 -18.78 -9.69 -8.48
C ASN A 153 -19.12 -10.25 -7.11
N VAL A 154 -18.11 -10.30 -6.24
CA VAL A 154 -18.28 -10.71 -4.85
C VAL A 154 -19.14 -9.64 -4.17
N SER A 155 -20.30 -10.05 -3.64
CA SER A 155 -21.22 -9.17 -2.94
C SER A 155 -20.58 -8.63 -1.67
N ARG A 156 -20.93 -7.40 -1.29
CA ARG A 156 -20.61 -6.85 0.03
C ARG A 156 -21.36 -7.68 1.08
N GLU A 157 -20.63 -8.51 1.78
CA GLU A 157 -21.13 -9.25 2.94
C GLU A 157 -20.77 -8.50 4.22
N GLU A 158 -21.58 -8.70 5.25
CA GLU A 158 -21.25 -8.28 6.61
C GLU A 158 -20.63 -9.47 7.37
N PHE A 159 -19.62 -9.17 8.17
CA PHE A 159 -18.99 -10.14 9.04
C PHE A 159 -18.77 -9.52 10.42
N LEU A 160 -19.24 -10.18 11.47
CA LEU A 160 -19.24 -9.64 12.83
C LEU A 160 -19.81 -8.22 12.90
N GLU A 161 -20.94 -7.99 12.23
CA GLU A 161 -21.64 -6.69 12.14
C GLU A 161 -20.81 -5.56 11.49
N ARG A 162 -19.82 -5.90 10.67
CA ARG A 162 -18.95 -4.95 10.00
C ARG A 162 -18.88 -5.22 8.50
N PRO A 163 -18.72 -4.18 7.68
CA PRO A 163 -18.59 -4.35 6.24
C PRO A 163 -17.33 -5.14 5.87
N VAL A 164 -17.47 -6.00 4.87
CA VAL A 164 -16.41 -6.82 4.31
C VAL A 164 -16.07 -6.32 2.92
N GLU A 165 -14.78 -6.19 2.64
CA GLU A 165 -14.22 -5.97 1.33
C GLU A 165 -13.40 -7.20 0.94
N LEU A 166 -13.70 -7.83 -0.21
CA LEU A 166 -12.93 -8.94 -0.74
C LEU A 166 -12.26 -8.53 -2.05
N ASN A 167 -10.93 -8.59 -2.07
CA ASN A 167 -10.09 -8.27 -3.21
C ASN A 167 -9.36 -9.53 -3.68
N VAL A 168 -9.49 -9.83 -4.98
CA VAL A 168 -8.76 -10.94 -5.61
C VAL A 168 -7.70 -10.37 -6.55
N TRP A 169 -6.46 -10.76 -6.33
CA TRP A 169 -5.30 -10.42 -7.13
C TRP A 169 -4.85 -11.64 -7.93
N THR A 170 -5.17 -11.62 -9.22
CA THR A 170 -4.77 -12.65 -10.17
C THR A 170 -3.49 -12.27 -10.92
N ILE A 171 -2.88 -13.22 -11.62
CA ILE A 171 -1.69 -12.95 -12.43
C ILE A 171 -1.93 -11.84 -13.46
N GLU A 172 -3.14 -11.76 -14.03
CA GLU A 172 -3.50 -10.71 -14.99
C GLU A 172 -3.51 -9.32 -14.33
N ARG A 173 -4.09 -9.21 -13.12
CA ARG A 173 -4.11 -7.96 -12.37
C ARG A 173 -2.71 -7.53 -11.93
N PHE A 174 -1.88 -8.48 -11.47
CA PHE A 174 -0.46 -8.23 -11.20
C PHE A 174 0.26 -7.71 -12.44
N HIS A 175 0.12 -8.39 -13.57
CA HIS A 175 0.74 -8.00 -14.83
C HIS A 175 0.28 -6.60 -15.27
N GLN A 176 -1.02 -6.29 -15.24
CA GLN A 176 -1.55 -4.97 -15.58
C GLN A 176 -0.97 -3.87 -14.68
N THR A 177 -0.89 -4.13 -13.38
CA THR A 177 -0.32 -3.19 -12.42
C THR A 177 1.17 -2.97 -12.66
N TYR A 178 1.94 -4.04 -12.90
CA TYR A 178 3.35 -3.92 -13.29
C TYR A 178 3.54 -3.21 -14.63
N ALA A 179 2.77 -3.55 -15.65
CA ALA A 179 2.86 -2.94 -16.96
C ALA A 179 2.50 -1.43 -16.91
N SER A 180 1.52 -1.06 -16.11
CA SER A 180 1.18 0.36 -15.90
C SER A 180 2.25 1.12 -15.11
N ASN A 181 3.01 0.42 -14.27
CA ASN A 181 4.09 1.00 -13.47
C ASN A 181 5.45 1.06 -14.21
N SER A 182 5.69 0.24 -15.23
CA SER A 182 7.06 -0.04 -15.69
C SER A 182 7.52 0.65 -16.97
N SER A 183 6.72 1.44 -17.71
CA SER A 183 7.14 1.85 -19.05
C SER A 183 6.92 3.30 -19.50
N GLU A 184 6.24 4.13 -18.75
CA GLU A 184 6.10 5.52 -19.16
C GLU A 184 7.06 6.43 -18.39
N ILE A 185 8.00 7.05 -19.11
CA ILE A 185 8.79 8.18 -18.59
C ILE A 185 7.81 9.29 -18.24
N ILE A 186 7.76 9.65 -16.97
CA ILE A 186 6.91 10.74 -16.50
C ILE A 186 7.52 12.06 -17.00
N GLU A 187 6.74 12.83 -17.75
CA GLU A 187 7.09 14.18 -18.16
C GLU A 187 6.08 15.16 -17.58
N ILE A 188 6.56 16.14 -16.83
CA ILE A 188 5.75 17.13 -16.14
C ILE A 188 6.12 18.53 -16.65
N ALA A 189 5.26 19.13 -17.48
CA ALA A 189 5.27 20.55 -17.70
C ALA A 189 4.45 21.24 -16.60
N THR A 190 5.03 22.21 -15.90
CA THR A 190 4.36 22.83 -14.74
C THR A 190 3.03 23.50 -15.13
N LYS A 191 2.95 24.05 -16.34
CA LYS A 191 1.73 24.66 -16.89
C LYS A 191 0.55 23.71 -17.03
N ASP A 192 0.79 22.42 -17.26
CA ASP A 192 -0.26 21.41 -17.38
C ASP A 192 -0.99 21.15 -16.04
N PHE A 193 -0.44 21.70 -14.96
CA PHE A 193 -0.94 21.56 -13.59
C PHE A 193 -1.20 22.92 -12.92
N ASP A 194 -1.52 23.95 -13.72
CA ASP A 194 -1.82 25.31 -13.27
C ASP A 194 -0.70 25.96 -12.44
N CYS A 195 0.57 25.67 -12.77
CA CYS A 195 1.74 26.24 -12.12
C CYS A 195 2.64 26.95 -13.16
N ASP A 196 2.91 28.24 -12.98
CA ASP A 196 3.74 29.03 -13.86
C ASP A 196 5.24 28.73 -13.78
N GLY A 197 5.61 27.73 -12.97
CA GLY A 197 6.97 27.31 -12.72
C GLY A 197 7.38 27.49 -11.26
N ILE A 198 8.43 26.77 -10.88
CA ILE A 198 8.97 26.72 -9.52
C ILE A 198 10.17 27.62 -9.43
N GLN A 199 10.11 28.69 -8.64
CA GLN A 199 11.28 29.51 -8.32
C GLN A 199 12.28 28.68 -7.54
N TYR A 200 13.56 28.80 -7.86
CA TYR A 200 14.60 27.98 -7.27
C TYR A 200 15.87 28.76 -6.91
N LEU A 201 16.65 28.19 -6.02
CA LEU A 201 18.03 28.54 -5.77
C LEU A 201 18.89 27.32 -6.13
N LYS A 202 19.91 27.52 -6.98
CA LYS A 202 20.87 26.46 -7.26
C LYS A 202 21.82 26.34 -6.07
N ALA A 203 21.97 25.11 -5.56
CA ALA A 203 22.90 24.81 -4.48
C ALA A 203 24.31 24.59 -5.05
N ASP A 204 25.31 25.08 -4.34
CA ASP A 204 26.73 24.78 -4.62
C ASP A 204 27.05 23.48 -3.88
N ILE A 205 27.20 22.40 -4.64
CA ILE A 205 27.47 21.04 -4.11
C ILE A 205 28.90 20.57 -4.38
N GLY A 206 29.78 21.51 -4.88
CA GLY A 206 31.18 21.20 -5.18
C GLY A 206 31.38 20.61 -6.60
N GLU A 207 32.65 20.65 -7.06
CA GLU A 207 33.01 20.25 -8.45
C GLU A 207 32.99 18.73 -8.67
N ASP A 208 33.02 17.92 -7.60
CA ASP A 208 33.06 16.46 -7.69
C ASP A 208 31.67 15.80 -7.79
N ALA A 209 30.59 16.58 -7.77
CA ALA A 209 29.25 16.04 -7.81
C ALA A 209 28.79 15.76 -9.26
N ASN A 210 28.22 14.57 -9.49
CA ASN A 210 27.70 14.13 -10.79
C ASN A 210 26.27 14.64 -11.08
N TYR A 211 25.72 15.55 -10.27
CA TYR A 211 24.36 16.05 -10.36
C TYR A 211 24.31 17.52 -9.97
N ASP A 212 23.25 18.20 -10.38
CA ASP A 212 22.91 19.55 -9.93
C ASP A 212 21.84 19.47 -8.84
N ALA A 213 21.90 20.35 -7.84
CA ALA A 213 20.90 20.45 -6.78
C ALA A 213 20.23 21.83 -6.75
N TYR A 214 18.92 21.82 -6.48
CA TYR A 214 18.09 23.01 -6.50
C TYR A 214 17.14 23.01 -5.29
N LEU A 215 16.98 24.16 -4.65
CA LEU A 215 16.03 24.39 -3.60
C LEU A 215 14.88 25.27 -4.14
N GLY A 216 13.64 24.80 -4.02
CA GLY A 216 12.49 25.53 -4.50
C GLY A 216 11.29 25.47 -3.56
N ILE A 217 10.36 26.41 -3.72
CA ILE A 217 9.07 26.41 -3.02
C ILE A 217 7.98 26.01 -4.01
N VAL A 218 7.26 24.96 -3.70
CA VAL A 218 6.24 24.37 -4.57
C VAL A 218 4.85 24.55 -3.95
N PRO A 219 3.85 25.01 -4.75
CA PRO A 219 2.46 25.01 -4.27
C PRO A 219 1.99 23.59 -3.95
N GLY A 220 1.36 23.40 -2.79
CA GLY A 220 0.83 22.10 -2.39
C GLY A 220 -0.23 21.56 -3.34
N GLU A 221 -1.01 22.45 -3.96
CA GLU A 221 -1.99 22.09 -4.98
C GLU A 221 -1.35 21.50 -6.24
N PHE A 222 -0.24 22.07 -6.72
CA PHE A 222 0.53 21.55 -7.84
C PHE A 222 1.01 20.12 -7.55
N LEU A 223 1.59 19.90 -6.38
CA LEU A 223 2.07 18.60 -5.95
C LEU A 223 0.94 17.57 -5.83
N ALA A 224 -0.20 17.98 -5.28
CA ALA A 224 -1.39 17.14 -5.17
C ALA A 224 -1.95 16.74 -6.55
N LYS A 225 -2.03 17.67 -7.51
CA LYS A 225 -2.48 17.41 -8.89
C LYS A 225 -1.57 16.40 -9.60
N ILE A 226 -0.25 16.56 -9.46
CA ILE A 226 0.72 15.62 -10.02
C ILE A 226 0.51 14.23 -9.42
N TYR A 227 0.39 14.13 -8.09
CA TYR A 227 0.19 12.86 -7.43
C TYR A 227 -1.17 12.22 -7.79
N CYS A 228 -2.24 12.99 -7.94
CA CYS A 228 -3.52 12.47 -8.44
C CYS A 228 -3.41 11.85 -9.83
N LYS A 229 -2.56 12.40 -10.70
CA LYS A 229 -2.37 11.91 -12.08
C LYS A 229 -1.45 10.70 -12.16
N TYR A 230 -0.31 10.73 -11.45
CA TYR A 230 0.75 9.74 -11.61
C TYR A 230 0.85 8.74 -10.44
N GLY A 231 0.26 9.07 -9.28
CA GLY A 231 0.18 8.17 -8.13
C GLY A 231 1.53 7.67 -7.64
N SER A 232 1.58 6.39 -7.36
CA SER A 232 2.78 5.69 -6.88
C SER A 232 3.94 5.68 -7.88
N LYS A 233 3.70 5.94 -9.17
CA LYS A 233 4.78 6.07 -10.18
C LYS A 233 5.82 7.13 -9.81
N LEU A 234 5.41 8.17 -9.08
CA LEU A 234 6.32 9.20 -8.57
C LEU A 234 7.18 8.75 -7.38
N LEU A 235 6.90 7.59 -6.81
CA LEU A 235 7.53 7.07 -5.60
C LEU A 235 8.40 5.83 -5.84
N GLN A 236 8.52 5.36 -7.07
CA GLN A 236 9.21 4.11 -7.43
C GLN A 236 10.67 4.05 -6.99
N GLY A 237 11.34 5.19 -6.85
CA GLY A 237 12.70 5.27 -6.32
C GLY A 237 12.80 5.12 -4.79
N ASN A 238 11.68 5.13 -4.07
CA ASN A 238 11.67 5.12 -2.60
C ASN A 238 10.61 4.16 -2.04
N ILE A 239 10.92 2.88 -2.12
CA ILE A 239 10.11 1.77 -1.59
C ILE A 239 9.78 1.94 -0.10
N ARG A 240 10.62 2.65 0.66
CA ARG A 240 10.42 2.89 2.10
C ARG A 240 9.52 4.08 2.43
N ALA A 241 9.33 5.02 1.53
CA ALA A 241 8.54 6.23 1.80
C ALA A 241 7.04 5.98 1.79
N PHE A 242 6.60 4.85 1.21
CA PHE A 242 5.19 4.47 1.13
C PHE A 242 4.65 3.79 2.39
N LEU A 243 5.55 3.40 3.30
CA LEU A 243 5.29 2.56 4.48
C LEU A 243 4.46 3.23 5.57
N SER A 244 3.48 3.97 5.34
CA SER A 244 2.43 4.44 6.26
C SER A 244 1.85 5.80 5.88
N VAL A 245 1.29 5.91 4.69
CA VAL A 245 0.48 7.08 4.35
C VAL A 245 -0.69 7.27 5.34
N ARG A 246 -0.94 6.29 6.23
CA ARG A 246 -2.13 6.23 7.09
C ARG A 246 -1.87 6.22 8.60
N GLY A 247 -0.63 6.33 9.07
CA GLY A 247 -0.30 6.37 10.50
C GLY A 247 -0.58 7.71 11.22
N LYS A 248 -0.23 7.80 12.50
CA LYS A 248 -0.40 9.02 13.34
C LYS A 248 0.17 10.29 12.71
N VAL A 249 1.25 10.17 11.93
CA VAL A 249 1.90 11.28 11.21
C VAL A 249 0.95 11.87 10.18
N ASN A 250 0.22 11.03 9.44
CA ASN A 250 -0.73 11.48 8.42
C ASN A 250 -1.94 12.19 9.01
N LYS A 251 -2.39 11.77 10.18
CA LYS A 251 -3.45 12.48 10.91
C LYS A 251 -3.03 13.90 11.22
N GLY A 252 -1.80 14.11 11.69
CA GLY A 252 -1.23 15.44 11.96
C GLY A 252 -1.06 16.27 10.68
N ILE A 253 -0.56 15.68 9.59
CA ILE A 253 -0.42 16.35 8.29
C ILE A 253 -1.79 16.77 7.76
N ARG A 254 -2.77 15.86 7.76
CA ARG A 254 -4.13 16.12 7.31
C ARG A 254 -4.82 17.19 8.15
N GLU A 255 -4.65 17.16 9.48
CA GLU A 255 -5.18 18.18 10.37
C GLU A 255 -4.61 19.56 10.07
N THR A 256 -3.31 19.65 9.80
CA THR A 256 -2.65 20.90 9.41
C THR A 256 -3.20 21.42 8.07
N ILE A 257 -3.36 20.55 7.06
CA ILE A 257 -3.91 20.92 5.75
C ILE A 257 -5.32 21.50 5.88
N ILE A 258 -6.18 20.87 6.70
CA ILE A 258 -7.59 21.25 6.81
C ILE A 258 -7.79 22.47 7.72
N LYS A 259 -7.12 22.50 8.88
CA LYS A 259 -7.39 23.51 9.91
C LYS A 259 -6.44 24.72 9.86
N HIS A 260 -5.20 24.51 9.42
CA HIS A 260 -4.15 25.52 9.47
C HIS A 260 -3.25 25.50 8.20
N PRO A 261 -3.81 25.61 6.97
CA PRO A 261 -3.05 25.47 5.73
C PRO A 261 -1.88 26.46 5.62
N GLY A 262 -2.01 27.67 6.16
CA GLY A 262 -0.93 28.65 6.20
C GLY A 262 0.30 28.24 7.01
N ASN A 263 0.15 27.30 7.95
CA ASN A 263 1.25 26.79 8.77
C ASN A 263 1.89 25.51 8.17
N PHE A 264 1.38 25.04 7.03
CA PHE A 264 1.83 23.77 6.45
C PHE A 264 3.33 23.79 6.15
N PHE A 265 3.83 24.90 5.61
CA PHE A 265 5.26 25.08 5.31
C PHE A 265 6.16 24.99 6.55
N THR A 266 5.70 25.48 7.70
CA THR A 266 6.47 25.48 8.96
C THR A 266 6.44 24.13 9.69
N TYR A 267 5.39 23.35 9.49
CA TYR A 267 5.17 22.10 10.23
C TYR A 267 5.63 20.85 9.47
N ASN A 268 5.99 20.98 8.19
CA ASN A 268 6.41 19.85 7.37
C ASN A 268 7.84 20.03 6.86
N ASN A 269 8.58 18.92 6.82
CA ASN A 269 10.00 18.88 6.45
C ASN A 269 10.28 19.05 4.94
N GLY A 270 9.23 19.30 4.13
CA GLY A 270 9.38 19.36 2.68
C GLY A 270 9.45 17.99 2.02
N ILE A 271 9.81 17.99 0.75
CA ILE A 271 10.00 16.79 -0.07
C ILE A 271 11.36 16.84 -0.75
N ALA A 272 11.95 15.67 -1.04
CA ALA A 272 13.10 15.57 -1.91
C ALA A 272 12.72 14.81 -3.20
N VAL A 273 13.10 15.38 -4.33
CA VAL A 273 12.76 14.86 -5.67
C VAL A 273 14.03 14.72 -6.48
N VAL A 274 14.25 13.58 -7.12
CA VAL A 274 15.28 13.37 -8.13
C VAL A 274 14.60 13.34 -9.49
N ALA A 275 15.16 14.03 -10.47
CA ALA A 275 14.68 14.00 -11.84
C ALA A 275 15.83 13.68 -12.80
N ARG A 276 15.53 13.00 -13.90
CA ARG A 276 16.53 12.69 -14.93
C ARG A 276 17.04 13.96 -15.62
N SER A 277 16.14 14.91 -15.84
CA SER A 277 16.48 16.25 -16.33
C SER A 277 15.38 17.24 -15.95
N ILE A 278 15.77 18.51 -15.88
CA ILE A 278 14.87 19.64 -15.64
C ILE A 278 15.00 20.66 -16.75
N GLY A 279 13.92 21.41 -17.04
CA GLY A 279 13.89 22.50 -17.98
C GLY A 279 13.56 23.81 -17.28
N PHE A 280 14.18 24.88 -17.73
CA PHE A 280 14.02 26.22 -17.17
C PHE A 280 13.16 27.09 -18.05
N SER A 281 12.59 28.15 -17.48
CA SER A 281 11.98 29.24 -18.22
C SER A 281 13.01 30.02 -19.08
N ASP A 282 12.54 30.73 -20.07
CA ASP A 282 13.42 31.49 -21.00
C ASP A 282 14.34 32.51 -20.28
N ASP A 283 13.87 33.05 -19.16
CA ASP A 283 14.64 33.96 -18.29
C ASP A 283 15.53 33.24 -17.27
N GLY A 284 15.49 31.91 -17.23
CA GLY A 284 16.28 31.09 -16.31
C GLY A 284 15.89 31.19 -14.83
N THR A 285 14.73 31.79 -14.49
CA THR A 285 14.36 32.07 -13.10
C THR A 285 13.49 30.98 -12.46
N LYS A 286 12.88 30.11 -13.30
CA LYS A 286 11.95 29.07 -12.82
C LYS A 286 12.24 27.73 -13.47
N ILE A 287 12.02 26.65 -12.74
CA ILE A 287 11.89 25.30 -13.29
C ILE A 287 10.47 25.16 -13.84
N VAL A 288 10.36 24.85 -15.15
CA VAL A 288 9.07 24.69 -15.83
C VAL A 288 8.81 23.30 -16.35
N TYR A 289 9.81 22.43 -16.32
CA TYR A 289 9.71 21.05 -16.81
C TYR A 289 10.54 20.09 -15.98
N LEU A 290 10.01 18.90 -15.73
CA LEU A 290 10.65 17.81 -15.02
C LEU A 290 10.48 16.53 -15.84
N LYS A 291 11.58 15.84 -16.10
CA LYS A 291 11.58 14.52 -16.77
C LYS A 291 11.91 13.44 -15.78
N ASP A 292 11.02 12.44 -15.70
CA ASP A 292 11.14 11.28 -14.81
C ASP A 292 11.39 11.68 -13.35
N PRO A 293 10.55 12.56 -12.75
CA PRO A 293 10.72 12.95 -11.37
C PRO A 293 10.33 11.80 -10.44
N GLN A 294 11.16 11.56 -9.43
CA GLN A 294 10.97 10.55 -8.39
C GLN A 294 11.06 11.21 -7.01
N ILE A 295 10.03 11.05 -6.20
CA ILE A 295 10.00 11.57 -4.83
C ILE A 295 10.72 10.58 -3.93
N ILE A 296 11.94 10.92 -3.51
CA ILE A 296 12.77 10.06 -2.64
C ILE A 296 12.56 10.32 -1.15
N ASN A 297 11.93 11.44 -0.80
CA ASN A 297 11.51 11.74 0.58
C ASN A 297 10.25 12.61 0.55
N GLY A 298 9.38 12.47 1.58
CA GLY A 298 8.13 13.22 1.67
C GLY A 298 6.95 12.62 0.90
N GLY A 299 7.00 11.35 0.51
CA GLY A 299 5.91 10.64 -0.16
C GLY A 299 4.60 10.68 0.63
N GLN A 300 4.64 10.52 1.95
CA GLN A 300 3.48 10.64 2.85
C GLN A 300 2.85 12.05 2.79
N THR A 301 3.66 13.09 2.81
CA THR A 301 3.22 14.46 2.68
C THR A 301 2.50 14.68 1.35
N THR A 302 3.09 14.17 0.25
CA THR A 302 2.53 14.27 -1.10
C THR A 302 1.19 13.56 -1.22
N ALA A 303 1.09 12.33 -0.73
CA ALA A 303 -0.15 11.55 -0.75
C ALA A 303 -1.24 12.19 0.14
N SER A 304 -0.87 12.70 1.32
CA SER A 304 -1.81 13.40 2.22
C SER A 304 -2.36 14.68 1.59
N LEU A 305 -1.55 15.43 0.83
CA LEU A 305 -1.99 16.57 0.04
C LEU A 305 -2.99 16.16 -1.03
N ALA A 306 -2.71 15.11 -1.79
CA ALA A 306 -3.60 14.61 -2.83
C ALA A 306 -4.96 14.17 -2.26
N LEU A 307 -4.97 13.41 -1.17
CA LEU A 307 -6.20 13.00 -0.48
C LEU A 307 -7.00 14.18 0.11
N SER A 308 -6.34 15.29 0.37
CA SER A 308 -6.96 16.49 0.95
C SER A 308 -7.36 17.53 -0.11
N LEU A 309 -7.01 17.33 -1.37
CA LEU A 309 -7.27 18.30 -2.47
C LEU A 309 -8.74 18.69 -2.58
N ILE A 310 -9.67 17.77 -2.32
CA ILE A 310 -11.11 18.03 -2.35
C ILE A 310 -11.55 19.03 -1.27
N HIS A 311 -10.74 19.23 -0.23
CA HIS A 311 -11.03 20.07 0.94
C HIS A 311 -10.10 21.28 1.06
N ILE A 312 -9.11 21.46 0.14
CA ILE A 312 -8.17 22.59 0.21
C ILE A 312 -8.82 23.81 -0.45
N SER A 313 -9.24 24.78 0.36
CA SER A 313 -9.77 26.06 -0.10
C SER A 313 -8.72 27.17 -0.17
N GLU A 314 -7.51 26.96 0.37
CA GLU A 314 -6.41 27.95 0.39
C GLU A 314 -5.09 27.36 -0.12
N PRO A 315 -4.21 28.18 -0.78
CA PRO A 315 -2.96 27.70 -1.33
C PRO A 315 -1.96 27.29 -0.25
N THR A 316 -1.61 26.01 -0.22
CA THR A 316 -0.58 25.43 0.66
C THR A 316 0.76 25.43 -0.08
N ARG A 317 1.86 25.83 0.58
CA ARG A 317 3.21 25.88 0.01
C ARG A 317 4.16 24.91 0.72
N LEU A 318 5.05 24.27 -0.03
CA LEU A 318 6.05 23.32 0.45
C LEU A 318 7.45 23.71 -0.04
N ALA A 319 8.48 23.43 0.76
CA ALA A 319 9.86 23.51 0.33
C ALA A 319 10.26 22.22 -0.39
N LEU A 320 10.90 22.35 -1.55
CA LEU A 320 11.54 21.28 -2.29
C LEU A 320 13.03 21.34 -1.98
N ILE A 321 13.61 20.24 -1.52
CA ILE A 321 15.04 20.06 -1.33
C ILE A 321 15.44 18.89 -2.23
N SER A 322 16.23 19.15 -3.25
CA SER A 322 16.78 18.12 -4.14
C SER A 322 18.26 17.97 -3.90
#